data_80a51c45af5b700ad41d79bac26e9fd5
#
_entry.id   80a51c45af5b700ad41d79bac26e9fd5
#
_cell.length_a   1.000
_cell.length_b   1.000
_cell.length_c   1.000
_cell.angle_alpha   90.00
_cell.angle_beta   90.00
_cell.angle_gamma   90.00
#
_symmetry.space_group_name_H-M   'P 1'
#
loop_
_entity.id
_entity.type
_entity.pdbx_description
1 polymer ?
#
loop_
_entity_poly.entity_id
_entity_poly.type
_entity_poly.pdbx_seq_one_letter_code
_entity_poly.pdbx_strand_id
1 'polypeptide(L)'
;EITGIAPVFADEGTVANTAGPSLTFYEASILNRAALEAIFAAHAVDVIIHFAGFKAVGESVAKPLEYYWNNITGTLVLADVAREHGCKNIVFSSSATVYGEPEFIPITESCPKHDATNPYGWTKSMLEQILSDLYTGDNEWNIVLLRYFNPIGAHESGRIGEDPKGIPNNLLPYVAQVAVGKLESVGVFGDDYPTPDGTGVRDY
;
A
#
# COMPACT_ATOMS: atom_id res chain seq x y z
N GLU A 1 16.01 -6.22 -8.55
CA GLU A 1 15.47 -5.87 -9.89
C GLU A 1 14.63 -7.03 -10.38
N ILE A 2 13.32 -6.79 -10.55
CA ILE A 2 12.40 -7.76 -11.13
C ILE A 2 12.39 -7.51 -12.62
N THR A 3 13.00 -8.39 -13.39
CA THR A 3 13.27 -8.16 -14.82
C THR A 3 12.41 -8.98 -15.79
N GLY A 4 11.33 -9.59 -15.31
CA GLY A 4 10.49 -10.40 -16.20
C GLY A 4 9.08 -10.61 -15.70
N ILE A 5 8.14 -10.84 -16.62
CA ILE A 5 6.82 -11.37 -16.30
C ILE A 5 6.93 -12.89 -16.41
N ALA A 6 6.86 -13.58 -15.28
CA ALA A 6 6.60 -15.00 -15.26
C ALA A 6 5.26 -15.22 -14.61
N PRO A 7 4.28 -15.85 -15.28
CA PRO A 7 3.09 -16.29 -14.59
C PRO A 7 3.51 -17.39 -13.61
N VAL A 8 3.31 -17.16 -12.32
CA VAL A 8 3.50 -18.18 -11.29
C VAL A 8 2.15 -18.72 -10.93
N PHE A 9 1.89 -19.94 -11.24
CA PHE A 9 0.69 -20.65 -10.78
C PHE A 9 0.92 -21.09 -9.34
N ALA A 10 0.05 -20.71 -8.46
CA ALA A 10 0.12 -21.00 -7.03
C ALA A 10 -0.24 -22.47 -6.71
N ASP A 11 -0.07 -23.39 -7.59
CA ASP A 11 0.02 -24.85 -7.34
C ASP A 11 0.16 -25.60 -8.69
N GLU A 12 1.21 -26.36 -8.83
CA GLU A 12 1.32 -27.38 -9.89
C GLU A 12 0.33 -28.53 -9.61
N GLY A 13 -0.93 -28.29 -9.78
CA GLY A 13 -1.94 -29.35 -9.51
C GLY A 13 -3.37 -28.87 -9.54
N THR A 14 -3.63 -27.58 -9.60
CA THR A 14 -5.00 -27.09 -9.78
C THR A 14 -5.38 -27.22 -11.24
N VAL A 15 -5.97 -28.32 -11.59
CA VAL A 15 -6.78 -28.45 -12.80
C VAL A 15 -7.74 -27.26 -12.80
N ALA A 16 -7.67 -26.42 -13.82
CA ALA A 16 -8.56 -25.30 -13.99
C ALA A 16 -10.01 -25.77 -13.83
N ASN A 17 -10.57 -25.52 -12.68
CA ASN A 17 -12.00 -25.69 -12.47
C ASN A 17 -12.66 -24.51 -13.18
N THR A 18 -13.18 -24.75 -14.34
CA THR A 18 -13.78 -23.78 -15.27
C THR A 18 -15.03 -23.06 -14.73
N ALA A 19 -15.38 -23.27 -13.48
CA ALA A 19 -16.60 -22.74 -12.87
C ALA A 19 -16.40 -21.95 -11.56
N GLY A 20 -15.15 -21.66 -11.14
CA GLY A 20 -14.83 -20.93 -9.90
C GLY A 20 -13.89 -19.75 -10.10
N PRO A 21 -13.68 -18.93 -9.05
CA PRO A 21 -12.71 -17.84 -9.09
C PRO A 21 -11.29 -18.37 -9.34
N SER A 22 -10.55 -17.72 -10.24
CA SER A 22 -9.16 -18.06 -10.57
C SER A 22 -8.22 -16.94 -10.12
N LEU A 23 -6.99 -17.32 -9.77
CA LEU A 23 -5.90 -16.38 -9.45
C LEU A 23 -4.76 -16.61 -10.43
N THR A 24 -4.31 -15.53 -11.08
CA THR A 24 -3.08 -15.52 -11.86
C THR A 24 -2.09 -14.55 -11.21
N PHE A 25 -0.89 -15.02 -10.95
CA PHE A 25 0.16 -14.19 -10.35
C PHE A 25 1.21 -13.82 -11.39
N TYR A 26 1.55 -12.52 -11.43
CA TYR A 26 2.62 -11.97 -12.24
C TYR A 26 3.66 -11.30 -11.35
N GLU A 27 4.90 -11.72 -11.42
CA GLU A 27 6.01 -11.07 -10.74
C GLU A 27 6.54 -9.94 -11.61
N ALA A 28 6.11 -8.70 -11.33
CA ALA A 28 6.48 -7.53 -12.12
C ALA A 28 6.56 -6.27 -11.25
N SER A 29 7.38 -5.30 -11.67
CA SER A 29 7.40 -3.98 -11.08
C SER A 29 6.33 -3.08 -11.73
N ILE A 30 5.66 -2.24 -10.94
CA ILE A 30 4.75 -1.20 -11.46
C ILE A 30 5.47 -0.15 -12.31
N LEU A 31 6.80 -0.07 -12.25
CA LEU A 31 7.62 0.76 -13.13
C LEU A 31 7.82 0.13 -14.52
N ASN A 32 7.53 -1.15 -14.68
CA ASN A 32 7.74 -1.85 -15.94
C ASN A 32 6.48 -1.77 -16.81
N ARG A 33 6.40 -0.69 -17.61
CA ARG A 33 5.27 -0.44 -18.51
C ARG A 33 4.97 -1.64 -19.41
N ALA A 34 6.00 -2.24 -20.04
CA ALA A 34 5.80 -3.36 -20.95
C ALA A 34 5.19 -4.59 -20.27
N ALA A 35 5.55 -4.82 -19.00
CA ALA A 35 4.95 -5.86 -18.19
C ALA A 35 3.47 -5.60 -17.89
N LEU A 36 3.12 -4.37 -17.51
CA LEU A 36 1.73 -3.97 -17.27
C LEU A 36 0.90 -4.07 -18.56
N GLU A 37 1.40 -3.57 -19.68
CA GLU A 37 0.76 -3.69 -21.00
C GLU A 37 0.42 -5.16 -21.34
N ALA A 38 1.37 -6.06 -21.14
CA ALA A 38 1.17 -7.48 -21.41
C ALA A 38 0.09 -8.10 -20.50
N ILE A 39 0.02 -7.69 -19.22
CA ILE A 39 -1.01 -8.14 -18.28
C ILE A 39 -2.40 -7.64 -18.72
N PHE A 40 -2.52 -6.35 -19.03
CA PHE A 40 -3.79 -5.77 -19.46
C PHE A 40 -4.24 -6.27 -20.83
N ALA A 41 -3.31 -6.61 -21.74
CA ALA A 41 -3.61 -7.25 -22.99
C ALA A 41 -4.10 -8.70 -22.85
N ALA A 42 -3.62 -9.42 -21.83
CA ALA A 42 -4.00 -10.80 -21.55
C ALA A 42 -5.33 -10.93 -20.77
N HIS A 43 -5.74 -9.88 -20.07
CA HIS A 43 -6.90 -9.90 -19.18
C HIS A 43 -7.78 -8.67 -19.37
N ALA A 44 -9.11 -8.86 -19.35
CA ALA A 44 -10.05 -7.76 -19.22
C ALA A 44 -10.05 -7.31 -17.74
N VAL A 45 -9.34 -6.22 -17.44
CA VAL A 45 -9.21 -5.69 -16.07
C VAL A 45 -10.32 -4.69 -15.83
N ASP A 46 -11.22 -4.99 -14.90
CA ASP A 46 -12.34 -4.10 -14.53
C ASP A 46 -11.97 -3.11 -13.44
N VAL A 47 -11.15 -3.54 -12.46
CA VAL A 47 -10.79 -2.73 -11.28
C VAL A 47 -9.36 -3.00 -10.89
N ILE A 48 -8.67 -1.95 -10.47
CA ILE A 48 -7.33 -2.02 -9.87
C ILE A 48 -7.45 -1.77 -8.38
N ILE A 49 -6.92 -2.69 -7.55
CA ILE A 49 -6.69 -2.45 -6.13
C ILE A 49 -5.19 -2.24 -5.96
N HIS A 50 -4.80 -0.98 -5.78
CA HIS A 50 -3.41 -0.54 -5.84
C HIS A 50 -2.79 -0.48 -4.45
N PHE A 51 -2.14 -1.57 -4.03
CA PHE A 51 -1.36 -1.65 -2.80
C PHE A 51 0.15 -1.49 -3.02
N ALA A 52 0.62 -1.58 -4.27
CA ALA A 52 2.06 -1.52 -4.56
C ALA A 52 2.66 -0.17 -4.18
N GLY A 53 3.80 -0.21 -3.47
CA GLY A 53 4.54 0.98 -3.05
C GLY A 53 5.43 0.70 -1.85
N PHE A 54 6.50 1.46 -1.72
CA PHE A 54 7.34 1.46 -0.52
C PHE A 54 6.58 2.15 0.61
N LYS A 55 6.63 1.59 1.83
CA LYS A 55 5.80 2.05 2.96
C LYS A 55 6.59 2.34 4.26
N ALA A 56 7.88 2.09 4.31
CA ALA A 56 8.67 2.26 5.53
C ALA A 56 9.04 3.74 5.74
N VAL A 57 8.41 4.39 6.73
CA VAL A 57 8.58 5.82 7.03
C VAL A 57 10.05 6.18 7.25
N GLY A 58 10.76 5.46 8.12
CA GLY A 58 12.18 5.73 8.42
C GLY A 58 13.09 5.56 7.19
N GLU A 59 12.85 4.54 6.37
CA GLU A 59 13.60 4.34 5.13
C GLU A 59 13.33 5.46 4.13
N SER A 60 12.11 5.99 4.06
CA SER A 60 11.78 7.08 3.15
C SER A 60 12.60 8.34 3.41
N VAL A 61 12.95 8.60 4.66
CA VAL A 61 13.82 9.74 5.04
C VAL A 61 15.25 9.53 4.56
N ALA A 62 15.74 8.29 4.64
CA ALA A 62 17.09 7.94 4.17
C ALA A 62 17.22 7.85 2.65
N LYS A 63 16.13 7.47 1.96
CA LYS A 63 16.10 7.17 0.51
C LYS A 63 14.92 7.87 -0.18
N PRO A 64 14.78 9.20 -0.10
CA PRO A 64 13.59 9.89 -0.61
C PRO A 64 13.38 9.72 -2.11
N LEU A 65 14.44 9.76 -2.92
CA LEU A 65 14.32 9.65 -4.38
C LEU A 65 13.76 8.29 -4.80
N GLU A 66 14.18 7.20 -4.16
CA GLU A 66 13.66 5.86 -4.44
C GLU A 66 12.17 5.77 -4.12
N TYR A 67 11.72 6.41 -3.04
CA TYR A 67 10.30 6.46 -2.68
C TYR A 67 9.47 7.25 -3.68
N TYR A 68 9.91 8.45 -4.06
CA TYR A 68 9.23 9.23 -5.07
C TYR A 68 9.21 8.51 -6.42
N TRP A 69 10.34 7.97 -6.83
CA TRP A 69 10.44 7.27 -8.11
C TRP A 69 9.52 6.04 -8.15
N ASN A 70 9.62 5.18 -7.15
CA ASN A 70 8.82 3.95 -7.12
C ASN A 70 7.32 4.24 -6.97
N ASN A 71 6.94 5.05 -5.98
CA ASN A 71 5.54 5.23 -5.65
C ASN A 71 4.81 6.14 -6.64
N ILE A 72 5.40 7.28 -7.00
CA ILE A 72 4.74 8.24 -7.90
C ILE A 72 4.85 7.77 -9.35
N THR A 73 6.07 7.54 -9.84
CA THR A 73 6.25 7.12 -11.24
C THR A 73 5.56 5.78 -11.50
N GLY A 74 5.65 4.81 -10.58
CA GLY A 74 4.97 3.53 -10.72
C GLY A 74 3.46 3.66 -10.81
N THR A 75 2.85 4.53 -10.00
CA THR A 75 1.40 4.77 -10.06
C THR A 75 1.02 5.51 -11.35
N LEU A 76 1.84 6.46 -11.82
CA LEU A 76 1.60 7.14 -13.10
C LEU A 76 1.64 6.15 -14.27
N VAL A 77 2.64 5.27 -14.31
CA VAL A 77 2.74 4.23 -15.34
C VAL A 77 1.52 3.30 -15.30
N LEU A 78 1.12 2.85 -14.12
CA LEU A 78 -0.06 1.98 -13.94
C LEU A 78 -1.34 2.67 -14.41
N ALA A 79 -1.56 3.93 -14.02
CA ALA A 79 -2.75 4.69 -14.40
C ALA A 79 -2.80 4.96 -15.91
N ASP A 80 -1.66 5.23 -16.54
CA ASP A 80 -1.58 5.48 -17.97
C ASP A 80 -1.87 4.21 -18.78
N VAL A 81 -1.30 3.06 -18.40
CA VAL A 81 -1.63 1.76 -19.01
C VAL A 81 -3.11 1.41 -18.80
N ALA A 82 -3.63 1.61 -17.60
CA ALA A 82 -5.03 1.35 -17.29
C ALA A 82 -5.97 2.19 -18.17
N ARG A 83 -5.65 3.47 -18.36
CA ARG A 83 -6.37 4.38 -19.24
C ARG A 83 -6.39 3.89 -20.69
N GLU A 84 -5.24 3.47 -21.23
CA GLU A 84 -5.11 2.97 -22.60
C GLU A 84 -5.92 1.69 -22.84
N HIS A 85 -6.08 0.85 -21.80
CA HIS A 85 -6.88 -0.36 -21.83
C HIS A 85 -8.33 -0.18 -21.35
N GLY A 86 -8.78 1.05 -21.10
CA GLY A 86 -10.15 1.36 -20.72
C GLY A 86 -10.52 1.00 -19.26
N CYS A 87 -9.56 0.61 -18.43
CA CYS A 87 -9.77 0.37 -17.00
C CYS A 87 -9.65 1.69 -16.23
N LYS A 88 -10.78 2.25 -15.81
CA LYS A 88 -10.85 3.55 -15.12
C LYS A 88 -11.32 3.42 -13.65
N ASN A 89 -11.26 2.23 -13.06
CA ASN A 89 -11.66 1.99 -11.68
C ASN A 89 -10.43 1.70 -10.82
N ILE A 90 -10.09 2.60 -9.88
CA ILE A 90 -8.93 2.45 -9.00
C ILE A 90 -9.34 2.58 -7.54
N VAL A 91 -9.00 1.58 -6.73
CA VAL A 91 -9.00 1.65 -5.28
C VAL A 91 -7.56 1.83 -4.83
N PHE A 92 -7.22 3.01 -4.34
CA PHE A 92 -5.85 3.36 -3.95
C PHE A 92 -5.63 3.23 -2.45
N SER A 93 -4.60 2.49 -2.07
CA SER A 93 -4.10 2.43 -0.70
C SER A 93 -3.36 3.72 -0.35
N SER A 94 -4.09 4.69 0.18
CA SER A 94 -3.51 5.89 0.78
C SER A 94 -3.10 5.62 2.24
N SER A 95 -2.95 6.65 3.05
CA SER A 95 -2.52 6.54 4.43
C SER A 95 -3.03 7.71 5.25
N ALA A 96 -3.29 7.51 6.53
CA ALA A 96 -3.57 8.58 7.48
C ALA A 96 -2.43 9.60 7.62
N THR A 97 -1.20 9.25 7.19
CA THR A 97 -0.07 10.20 7.16
C THR A 97 -0.31 11.44 6.30
N VAL A 98 -1.33 11.43 5.41
CA VAL A 98 -1.71 12.61 4.61
C VAL A 98 -2.34 13.73 5.45
N TYR A 99 -2.81 13.42 6.66
CA TYR A 99 -3.34 14.43 7.57
C TYR A 99 -2.25 15.23 8.28
N GLY A 100 -0.97 14.74 8.29
CA GLY A 100 0.13 15.38 9.02
C GLY A 100 -0.21 15.51 10.51
N GLU A 101 -0.05 16.73 11.07
CA GLU A 101 -0.56 17.08 12.39
C GLU A 101 -2.05 17.44 12.27
N PRO A 102 -2.98 16.60 12.76
CA PRO A 102 -4.40 16.80 12.53
C PRO A 102 -4.96 18.00 13.30
N GLU A 103 -5.86 18.76 12.68
CA GLU A 103 -6.51 19.92 13.33
C GLU A 103 -7.47 19.51 14.46
N PHE A 104 -8.02 18.31 14.40
CA PHE A 104 -8.96 17.79 15.40
C PHE A 104 -8.89 16.28 15.54
N ILE A 105 -9.28 15.80 16.72
CA ILE A 105 -9.35 14.38 17.09
C ILE A 105 -10.76 14.11 17.65
N PRO A 106 -11.42 13.00 17.23
CA PRO A 106 -10.97 11.97 16.28
C PRO A 106 -10.88 12.50 14.84
N ILE A 107 -9.91 11.97 14.08
CA ILE A 107 -9.72 12.32 12.68
C ILE A 107 -10.85 11.71 11.85
N THR A 108 -11.48 12.53 11.00
CA THR A 108 -12.47 12.10 10.01
C THR A 108 -11.98 12.47 8.61
N GLU A 109 -12.68 12.01 7.57
CA GLU A 109 -12.35 12.33 6.18
C GLU A 109 -12.44 13.82 5.87
N SER A 110 -13.20 14.59 6.67
CA SER A 110 -13.30 16.05 6.56
C SER A 110 -12.11 16.81 7.17
N CYS A 111 -11.23 16.11 7.93
CA CYS A 111 -10.02 16.71 8.45
C CYS A 111 -9.13 17.17 7.29
N PRO A 112 -8.67 18.42 7.27
CA PRO A 112 -7.79 18.90 6.23
C PRO A 112 -6.52 18.08 6.11
N LYS A 113 -6.01 17.96 4.88
CA LYS A 113 -4.67 17.42 4.67
C LYS A 113 -3.65 18.52 4.98
N HIS A 114 -2.66 18.19 5.77
CA HIS A 114 -1.54 19.06 6.08
C HIS A 114 -0.24 18.54 5.47
N ASP A 115 0.84 19.26 5.74
CA ASP A 115 2.17 18.87 5.31
C ASP A 115 2.55 17.52 5.93
N ALA A 116 2.80 16.56 5.07
CA ALA A 116 3.27 15.26 5.53
C ALA A 116 4.67 15.40 6.16
N THR A 117 4.88 14.71 7.26
CA THR A 117 6.12 14.81 8.06
C THR A 117 7.29 14.03 7.49
N ASN A 118 7.10 13.29 6.42
CA ASN A 118 8.11 12.43 5.81
C ASN A 118 7.85 12.16 4.31
N PRO A 119 8.88 11.73 3.54
CA PRO A 119 8.73 11.49 2.10
C PRO A 119 7.67 10.43 1.73
N TYR A 120 7.50 9.37 2.53
CA TYR A 120 6.43 8.39 2.30
C TYR A 120 5.04 9.06 2.36
N GLY A 121 4.76 9.83 3.41
CA GLY A 121 3.51 10.58 3.54
C GLY A 121 3.29 11.55 2.37
N TRP A 122 4.35 12.23 1.92
CA TRP A 122 4.28 13.08 0.74
C TRP A 122 3.94 12.30 -0.53
N THR A 123 4.50 11.08 -0.74
CA THR A 123 4.11 10.28 -1.92
C THR A 123 2.62 9.95 -1.90
N LYS A 124 2.05 9.64 -0.73
CA LYS A 124 0.61 9.36 -0.61
C LYS A 124 -0.24 10.61 -0.84
N SER A 125 0.13 11.75 -0.25
CA SER A 125 -0.59 13.02 -0.43
C SER A 125 -0.58 13.48 -1.89
N MET A 126 0.56 13.42 -2.57
CA MET A 126 0.69 13.77 -3.99
C MET A 126 -0.11 12.82 -4.87
N LEU A 127 -0.09 11.51 -4.59
CA LEU A 127 -0.85 10.53 -5.36
C LEU A 127 -2.37 10.70 -5.20
N GLU A 128 -2.85 11.07 -4.02
CA GLU A 128 -4.26 11.44 -3.85
C GLU A 128 -4.63 12.63 -4.74
N GLN A 129 -3.76 13.64 -4.83
CA GLN A 129 -4.00 14.79 -5.71
C GLN A 129 -4.00 14.36 -7.18
N ILE A 130 -2.98 13.62 -7.62
CA ILE A 130 -2.87 13.14 -9.00
C ILE A 130 -4.09 12.33 -9.41
N LEU A 131 -4.53 11.40 -8.58
CA LEU A 131 -5.70 10.57 -8.85
C LEU A 131 -7.00 11.40 -8.86
N SER A 132 -7.13 12.39 -7.98
CA SER A 132 -8.26 13.33 -7.99
C SER A 132 -8.29 14.17 -9.27
N ASP A 133 -7.13 14.58 -9.76
CA ASP A 133 -7.01 15.34 -11.01
C ASP A 133 -7.34 14.47 -12.24
N LEU A 134 -7.05 13.15 -12.21
CA LEU A 134 -7.52 12.24 -13.27
C LEU A 134 -9.05 12.22 -13.36
N TYR A 135 -9.75 12.13 -12.22
CA TYR A 135 -11.21 12.20 -12.18
C TYR A 135 -11.73 13.58 -12.67
N THR A 136 -11.06 14.66 -12.27
CA THR A 136 -11.45 16.01 -12.69
C THR A 136 -11.28 16.21 -14.19
N GLY A 137 -10.23 15.65 -14.77
CA GLY A 137 -9.97 15.71 -16.21
C GLY A 137 -10.84 14.80 -17.05
N ASP A 138 -11.30 13.69 -16.47
CA ASP A 138 -12.14 12.69 -17.12
C ASP A 138 -13.04 11.99 -16.10
N ASN A 139 -14.31 12.39 -16.07
CA ASN A 139 -15.31 11.91 -15.10
C ASN A 139 -15.70 10.42 -15.25
N GLU A 140 -15.16 9.71 -16.23
CA GLU A 140 -15.33 8.26 -16.34
C GLU A 140 -14.45 7.48 -15.34
N TRP A 141 -13.44 8.13 -14.76
CA TRP A 141 -12.68 7.53 -13.69
C TRP A 141 -13.50 7.35 -12.41
N ASN A 142 -13.38 6.20 -11.76
CA ASN A 142 -13.92 5.93 -10.44
C ASN A 142 -12.75 5.66 -9.50
N ILE A 143 -12.48 6.60 -8.59
CA ILE A 143 -11.31 6.56 -7.72
C ILE A 143 -11.76 6.53 -6.27
N VAL A 144 -11.30 5.52 -5.54
CA VAL A 144 -11.51 5.38 -4.10
C VAL A 144 -10.15 5.53 -3.40
N LEU A 145 -10.06 6.46 -2.48
CA LEU A 145 -8.86 6.74 -1.69
C LEU A 145 -9.06 6.19 -0.27
N LEU A 146 -8.34 5.13 0.10
CA LEU A 146 -8.44 4.50 1.41
C LEU A 146 -7.29 4.97 2.32
N ARG A 147 -7.60 5.80 3.30
CA ARG A 147 -6.64 6.33 4.27
C ARG A 147 -6.53 5.42 5.48
N TYR A 148 -5.64 4.43 5.39
CA TYR A 148 -5.40 3.50 6.49
C TYR A 148 -4.64 4.15 7.64
N PHE A 149 -5.03 3.85 8.87
CA PHE A 149 -4.25 4.05 10.09
C PHE A 149 -3.29 2.86 10.25
N ASN A 150 -3.38 2.10 11.32
CA ASN A 150 -2.56 0.91 11.55
C ASN A 150 -3.47 -0.33 11.61
N PRO A 151 -3.92 -0.88 10.46
CA PRO A 151 -4.80 -2.04 10.49
C PRO A 151 -4.07 -3.23 11.09
N ILE A 152 -4.71 -3.87 12.05
CA ILE A 152 -4.25 -5.09 12.70
C ILE A 152 -5.30 -6.17 12.54
N GLY A 153 -4.85 -7.42 12.59
CA GLY A 153 -5.72 -8.57 12.55
C GLY A 153 -5.26 -9.63 11.57
N ALA A 154 -5.94 -10.75 11.63
CA ALA A 154 -5.77 -11.88 10.73
C ALA A 154 -7.13 -12.48 10.41
N HIS A 155 -7.21 -13.25 9.33
CA HIS A 155 -8.42 -13.98 8.99
C HIS A 155 -8.75 -15.01 10.08
N GLU A 156 -10.02 -15.20 10.40
CA GLU A 156 -10.51 -16.08 11.46
C GLU A 156 -10.02 -17.55 11.33
N SER A 157 -9.74 -17.99 10.11
CA SER A 157 -9.18 -19.32 9.84
C SER A 157 -7.75 -19.51 10.37
N GLY A 158 -7.03 -18.43 10.74
CA GLY A 158 -5.62 -18.45 11.10
C GLY A 158 -4.66 -18.79 9.95
N ARG A 159 -5.16 -18.87 8.70
CA ARG A 159 -4.37 -19.26 7.52
C ARG A 159 -3.87 -18.06 6.70
N ILE A 160 -4.44 -16.88 6.95
CA ILE A 160 -4.10 -15.62 6.30
C ILE A 160 -3.86 -14.58 7.39
N GLY A 161 -2.70 -13.93 7.34
CA GLY A 161 -2.30 -12.91 8.29
C GLY A 161 -1.11 -12.13 7.76
N GLU A 162 -0.46 -11.37 8.63
CA GLU A 162 0.72 -10.60 8.29
C GLU A 162 1.99 -11.45 8.54
N ASP A 163 2.79 -11.65 7.49
CA ASP A 163 4.08 -12.35 7.57
C ASP A 163 5.17 -11.54 6.86
N PRO A 164 5.65 -10.45 7.48
CA PRO A 164 6.66 -9.59 6.88
C PRO A 164 8.00 -10.30 6.74
N LYS A 165 8.68 -10.07 5.61
CA LYS A 165 10.06 -10.53 5.41
C LYS A 165 11.01 -9.66 6.25
N GLY A 166 11.87 -10.32 7.03
CA GLY A 166 12.85 -9.65 7.90
C GLY A 166 12.23 -9.14 9.21
N ILE A 167 12.84 -8.09 9.79
CA ILE A 167 12.36 -7.49 11.03
C ILE A 167 11.12 -6.65 10.76
N PRO A 168 9.98 -6.91 11.42
CA PRO A 168 8.76 -6.14 11.23
C PRO A 168 8.90 -4.67 11.61
N ASN A 169 8.31 -3.78 10.81
CA ASN A 169 8.22 -2.35 11.13
C ASN A 169 6.94 -2.00 11.91
N ASN A 170 5.92 -2.85 11.86
CA ASN A 170 4.67 -2.67 12.58
C ASN A 170 4.72 -3.36 13.94
N LEU A 171 4.03 -2.79 14.93
CA LEU A 171 4.08 -3.26 16.32
C LEU A 171 3.59 -4.71 16.47
N LEU A 172 2.42 -5.03 15.93
CA LEU A 172 1.78 -6.31 16.21
C LEU A 172 2.57 -7.52 15.66
N PRO A 173 3.04 -7.52 14.40
CA PRO A 173 3.90 -8.61 13.91
C PRO A 173 5.25 -8.67 14.65
N TYR A 174 5.77 -7.52 15.12
CA TYR A 174 6.98 -7.51 15.96
C TYR A 174 6.74 -8.22 17.30
N VAL A 175 5.67 -7.85 18.01
CA VAL A 175 5.27 -8.49 19.27
C VAL A 175 5.01 -9.98 19.06
N ALA A 176 4.34 -10.37 17.97
CA ALA A 176 4.10 -11.76 17.64
C ALA A 176 5.40 -12.55 17.44
N GLN A 177 6.40 -11.96 16.78
CA GLN A 177 7.72 -12.60 16.61
C GLN A 177 8.49 -12.72 17.93
N VAL A 178 8.34 -11.78 18.86
CA VAL A 178 8.88 -11.91 20.22
C VAL A 178 8.15 -13.03 20.98
N ALA A 179 6.83 -13.06 20.90
CA ALA A 179 6.01 -14.06 21.60
C ALA A 179 6.34 -15.50 21.19
N VAL A 180 6.71 -15.71 19.92
CA VAL A 180 7.13 -17.05 19.43
C VAL A 180 8.64 -17.27 19.48
N GLY A 181 9.41 -16.38 20.09
CA GLY A 181 10.85 -16.50 20.29
C GLY A 181 11.72 -16.27 19.05
N LYS A 182 11.18 -15.67 17.98
CA LYS A 182 11.97 -15.26 16.79
C LYS A 182 12.79 -14.00 17.06
N LEU A 183 12.29 -13.10 17.89
CA LEU A 183 12.97 -11.90 18.37
C LEU A 183 13.10 -11.95 19.89
N GLU A 184 14.13 -11.31 20.43
CA GLU A 184 14.47 -11.39 21.86
C GLU A 184 13.52 -10.55 22.73
N SER A 185 13.24 -9.30 22.34
CA SER A 185 12.46 -8.37 23.14
C SER A 185 11.82 -7.29 22.29
N VAL A 186 10.79 -6.64 22.83
CA VAL A 186 10.19 -5.42 22.25
C VAL A 186 10.94 -4.20 22.80
N GLY A 187 11.47 -3.35 21.90
CA GLY A 187 12.08 -2.08 22.30
C GLY A 187 11.02 -1.01 22.54
N VAL A 188 11.11 -0.32 23.68
CA VAL A 188 10.33 0.91 23.95
C VAL A 188 11.26 2.11 23.75
N PHE A 189 10.90 2.98 22.79
CA PHE A 189 11.70 4.12 22.39
C PHE A 189 11.13 5.42 22.97
N GLY A 190 11.49 5.72 24.20
CA GLY A 190 11.07 6.92 24.92
C GLY A 190 9.84 6.70 25.81
N ASP A 191 9.78 7.50 26.88
CA ASP A 191 8.73 7.53 27.89
C ASP A 191 8.43 8.97 28.33
N ASP A 192 8.83 9.95 27.49
CA ASP A 192 8.78 11.39 27.74
C ASP A 192 7.77 12.14 26.83
N TYR A 193 6.86 11.40 26.20
CA TYR A 193 5.78 12.02 25.43
C TYR A 193 4.77 12.73 26.34
N PRO A 194 4.09 13.79 25.87
CA PRO A 194 3.09 14.53 26.64
C PRO A 194 1.75 13.77 26.73
N THR A 195 1.82 12.52 27.23
CA THR A 195 0.69 11.60 27.44
C THR A 195 0.64 11.16 28.88
N PRO A 196 -0.49 10.64 29.39
CA PRO A 196 -0.61 10.26 30.79
C PRO A 196 0.41 9.22 31.26
N ASP A 197 0.90 8.36 30.37
CA ASP A 197 1.86 7.29 30.65
C ASP A 197 3.24 7.52 30.01
N GLY A 198 3.44 8.69 29.36
CA GLY A 198 4.68 9.04 28.70
C GLY A 198 4.92 8.31 27.37
N THR A 199 3.99 7.49 26.88
CA THR A 199 4.14 6.75 25.63
C THR A 199 3.50 7.48 24.44
N GLY A 200 3.90 7.14 23.22
CA GLY A 200 3.33 7.69 22.01
C GLY A 200 1.91 7.17 21.75
N VAL A 201 1.05 8.02 21.17
CA VAL A 201 -0.32 7.66 20.77
C VAL A 201 -0.32 6.98 19.41
N ARG A 202 -1.14 5.92 19.27
CA ARG A 202 -1.38 5.19 18.01
C ARG A 202 -2.83 4.76 17.91
N ASP A 203 -3.33 4.69 16.67
CA ASP A 203 -4.63 4.10 16.31
C ASP A 203 -4.42 2.71 15.67
N TYR A 204 -5.18 1.72 16.16
CA TYR A 204 -5.16 0.33 15.68
C TYR A 204 -6.55 -0.14 15.28
#